data_b0943055887960201b5a2e3b5fdf6392
#
_entry.id   b0943055887960201b5a2e3b5fdf6392
#
_cell.length_a   1.000
_cell.length_b   1.000
_cell.length_c   1.000
_cell.angle_alpha   90.00
_cell.angle_beta   90.00
_cell.angle_gamma   90.00
#
_symmetry.space_group_name_H-M   'P 1'
#
loop_
_entity.id
_entity.type
_entity.pdbx_description
1 polymer ?
#
loop_
_entity_poly.entity_id
_entity_poly.type
_entity_poly.pdbx_seq_one_letter_code
_entity_poly.pdbx_strand_id
1 'polypeptide(L)'
;MTHIVCPHCQAVNRARDERSADKPNCGKCHQPLFDGPVALTAATFDAQVNRGDLPVLVDFWAPWCGPCQMMAPHYEQAAASLEPAVRVAKVDTESEPDLGARYNIRSIPTLALFRNGREVARQAGAMGAGDIVRWVRAQL
;
A
#
# COMPACT_ATOMS: atom_id res chain seq x y z
N MET A 1 -1.90 -15.64 14.11
CA MET A 1 -0.72 -15.27 13.31
C MET A 1 -1.10 -14.44 12.11
N THR A 2 -0.29 -13.46 11.80
CA THR A 2 -0.51 -12.57 10.66
C THR A 2 0.41 -12.95 9.52
N HIS A 3 -0.13 -13.11 8.32
CA HIS A 3 0.64 -13.37 7.12
C HIS A 3 1.01 -12.06 6.45
N ILE A 4 2.31 -11.86 6.23
CA ILE A 4 2.86 -10.64 5.63
C ILE A 4 3.65 -11.03 4.38
N VAL A 5 3.27 -10.46 3.24
CA VAL A 5 3.95 -10.73 1.97
C VAL A 5 5.15 -9.80 1.85
N CYS A 6 6.32 -10.36 1.59
CA CYS A 6 7.55 -9.57 1.40
C CYS A 6 7.41 -8.72 0.13
N PRO A 7 7.69 -7.40 0.21
CA PRO A 7 7.61 -6.55 -0.98
C PRO A 7 8.74 -6.78 -1.99
N HIS A 8 9.80 -7.49 -1.58
CA HIS A 8 10.98 -7.72 -2.41
C HIS A 8 10.94 -9.06 -3.14
N CYS A 9 10.59 -10.15 -2.44
CA CYS A 9 10.61 -11.49 -3.03
C CYS A 9 9.23 -12.16 -3.10
N GLN A 10 8.19 -11.51 -2.59
CA GLN A 10 6.80 -11.96 -2.57
C GLN A 10 6.56 -13.23 -1.73
N ALA A 11 7.52 -13.62 -0.90
CA ALA A 11 7.33 -14.73 0.02
C ALA A 11 6.35 -14.35 1.13
N VAL A 12 5.51 -15.30 1.54
CA VAL A 12 4.59 -15.09 2.65
C VAL A 12 5.33 -15.39 3.95
N ASN A 13 5.38 -14.39 4.84
CA ASN A 13 5.97 -14.50 6.16
C ASN A 13 4.87 -14.64 7.20
N ARG A 14 5.17 -15.36 8.28
CA ARG A 14 4.29 -15.48 9.43
C ARG A 14 4.84 -14.64 10.57
N ALA A 15 4.03 -13.73 11.08
CA ALA A 15 4.37 -12.91 12.23
C ALA A 15 3.39 -13.18 13.36
N ARG A 16 3.91 -13.21 14.59
CA ARG A 16 3.04 -13.29 15.76
C ARG A 16 2.34 -11.95 15.93
N ASP A 17 1.08 -11.98 16.33
CA ASP A 17 0.29 -10.76 16.49
C ASP A 17 0.91 -9.81 17.53
N GLU A 18 1.47 -10.35 18.61
CA GLU A 18 2.15 -9.56 19.63
C GLU A 18 3.43 -8.87 19.12
N ARG A 19 3.96 -9.31 17.97
CA ARG A 19 5.13 -8.71 17.33
C ARG A 19 4.79 -7.86 16.12
N SER A 20 3.53 -7.59 15.87
CA SER A 20 3.08 -6.79 14.74
C SER A 20 3.59 -5.35 14.80
N ALA A 21 3.95 -4.85 15.99
CA ALA A 21 4.56 -3.53 16.15
C ALA A 21 6.03 -3.48 15.72
N ASP A 22 6.71 -4.63 15.64
CA ASP A 22 8.08 -4.72 15.17
C ASP A 22 8.10 -4.62 13.65
N LYS A 23 9.19 -4.08 13.10
CA LYS A 23 9.40 -4.04 11.65
C LYS A 23 10.38 -5.16 11.25
N PRO A 24 9.88 -6.39 11.07
CA PRO A 24 10.75 -7.54 10.85
C PRO A 24 11.30 -7.59 9.43
N ASN A 25 12.33 -8.41 9.26
CA ASN A 25 12.87 -8.75 7.96
C ASN A 25 12.23 -10.02 7.42
N CYS A 26 12.25 -10.18 6.09
CA CYS A 26 11.77 -11.39 5.45
C CYS A 26 12.64 -12.59 5.82
N GLY A 27 12.02 -13.70 6.19
CA GLY A 27 12.73 -14.93 6.53
C GLY A 27 13.42 -15.58 5.34
N LYS A 28 13.02 -15.23 4.11
CA LYS A 28 13.59 -15.81 2.89
C LYS A 28 14.70 -14.94 2.30
N CYS A 29 14.42 -13.66 2.01
CA CYS A 29 15.40 -12.77 1.36
C CYS A 29 16.13 -11.84 2.32
N HIS A 30 15.69 -11.77 3.58
CA HIS A 30 16.29 -10.97 4.66
C HIS A 30 16.16 -9.45 4.49
N GLN A 31 15.41 -9.00 3.50
CA GLN A 31 15.10 -7.59 3.33
C GLN A 31 13.97 -7.14 4.28
N PRO A 32 13.89 -5.85 4.64
CA PRO A 32 12.81 -5.37 5.48
C PRO A 32 11.44 -5.66 4.88
N LEU A 33 10.50 -6.09 5.70
CA LEU A 33 9.11 -6.29 5.27
C LEU A 33 8.35 -4.97 5.17
N PHE A 34 8.82 -3.94 5.89
CA PHE A 34 8.22 -2.60 5.88
C PHE A 34 9.33 -1.56 5.74
N ASP A 35 9.25 -0.78 4.68
CA ASP A 35 10.26 0.22 4.35
C ASP A 35 9.63 1.32 3.48
N GLY A 36 8.45 1.80 3.91
CA GLY A 36 7.72 2.83 3.19
C GLY A 36 6.86 2.28 2.05
N PRO A 37 6.30 3.16 1.21
CA PRO A 37 5.43 2.75 0.12
C PRO A 37 6.12 1.82 -0.87
N VAL A 38 5.41 0.74 -1.24
CA VAL A 38 5.90 -0.28 -2.15
C VAL A 38 5.32 -0.04 -3.54
N ALA A 39 6.18 0.06 -4.55
CA ALA A 39 5.72 0.15 -5.93
C ALA A 39 5.25 -1.23 -6.40
N LEU A 40 3.96 -1.33 -6.75
CA LEU A 40 3.36 -2.57 -7.23
C LEU A 40 3.31 -2.57 -8.76
N THR A 41 3.52 -3.74 -9.33
CA THR A 41 3.39 -3.99 -10.77
C THR A 41 2.26 -4.99 -11.01
N ALA A 42 1.92 -5.22 -12.28
CA ALA A 42 0.96 -6.27 -12.65
C ALA A 42 1.40 -7.64 -12.11
N ALA A 43 2.73 -7.88 -12.02
CA ALA A 43 3.27 -9.15 -11.53
C ALA A 43 3.16 -9.32 -10.00
N THR A 44 3.14 -8.22 -9.23
CA THR A 44 3.21 -8.30 -7.76
C THR A 44 1.93 -7.86 -7.06
N PHE A 45 1.02 -7.19 -7.76
CA PHE A 45 -0.18 -6.62 -7.15
C PHE A 45 -1.03 -7.67 -6.43
N ASP A 46 -1.35 -8.76 -7.11
CA ASP A 46 -2.23 -9.77 -6.52
C ASP A 46 -1.60 -10.45 -5.32
N ALA A 47 -0.29 -10.69 -5.33
CA ALA A 47 0.41 -11.26 -4.19
C ALA A 47 0.30 -10.35 -2.96
N GLN A 48 0.56 -9.05 -3.14
CA GLN A 48 0.53 -8.11 -2.02
C GLN A 48 -0.90 -7.86 -1.50
N VAL A 49 -1.87 -7.80 -2.39
CA VAL A 49 -3.25 -7.45 -2.02
C VAL A 49 -4.04 -8.68 -1.54
N ASN A 50 -3.78 -9.87 -2.08
CA ASN A 50 -4.61 -11.04 -1.82
C ASN A 50 -4.01 -12.06 -0.86
N ARG A 51 -2.67 -12.19 -0.78
CA ARG A 51 -2.04 -13.26 -0.02
C ARG A 51 -1.74 -12.93 1.43
N GLY A 52 -1.65 -11.64 1.77
CA GLY A 52 -1.39 -11.20 3.12
C GLY A 52 -2.68 -10.92 3.88
N ASP A 53 -2.55 -10.79 5.20
CA ASP A 53 -3.68 -10.52 6.10
C ASP A 53 -3.85 -9.02 6.38
N LEU A 54 -2.85 -8.20 6.03
CA LEU A 54 -2.90 -6.77 6.32
C LEU A 54 -3.84 -6.06 5.36
N PRO A 55 -4.52 -5.00 5.85
CA PRO A 55 -5.13 -4.03 4.93
C PRO A 55 -4.03 -3.44 4.03
N VAL A 56 -4.38 -3.15 2.78
CA VAL A 56 -3.43 -2.58 1.81
C VAL A 56 -3.98 -1.25 1.31
N LEU A 57 -3.21 -0.20 1.54
CA LEU A 57 -3.48 1.13 0.99
C LEU A 57 -2.69 1.29 -0.30
N VAL A 58 -3.38 1.67 -1.38
CA VAL A 58 -2.75 1.87 -2.69
C VAL A 58 -2.98 3.30 -3.16
N ASP A 59 -1.90 4.00 -3.50
CA ASP A 59 -1.93 5.29 -4.18
C ASP A 59 -1.80 5.07 -5.69
N PHE A 60 -2.89 5.30 -6.42
CA PHE A 60 -2.86 5.30 -7.88
C PHE A 60 -2.42 6.69 -8.34
N TRP A 61 -1.27 6.77 -8.99
CA TRP A 61 -0.60 8.02 -9.34
C TRP A 61 0.03 7.94 -10.72
N ALA A 62 0.66 9.02 -11.17
CA ALA A 62 1.50 9.05 -12.38
C ALA A 62 2.63 10.06 -12.20
N PRO A 63 3.81 9.84 -12.84
CA PRO A 63 4.96 10.71 -12.66
C PRO A 63 4.74 12.16 -13.11
N TRP A 64 3.87 12.38 -14.10
CA TRP A 64 3.57 13.71 -14.65
C TRP A 64 2.51 14.49 -13.86
N CYS A 65 1.91 13.86 -12.89
CA CYS A 65 0.78 14.43 -12.13
C CYS A 65 1.30 15.34 -11.00
N GLY A 66 1.05 16.64 -11.10
CA GLY A 66 1.47 17.62 -10.08
C GLY A 66 0.94 17.34 -8.68
N PRO A 67 -0.39 17.16 -8.49
CA PRO A 67 -0.94 16.81 -7.18
C PRO A 67 -0.37 15.52 -6.61
N CYS A 68 -0.07 14.52 -7.46
CA CYS A 68 0.56 13.28 -7.02
C CYS A 68 1.96 13.54 -6.45
N GLN A 69 2.74 14.39 -7.13
CA GLN A 69 4.08 14.76 -6.67
C GLN A 69 4.03 15.53 -5.36
N MET A 70 3.05 16.43 -5.20
CA MET A 70 2.84 17.16 -3.96
C MET A 70 2.49 16.23 -2.81
N MET A 71 1.70 15.20 -3.06
CA MET A 71 1.28 14.26 -2.03
C MET A 71 2.38 13.28 -1.64
N ALA A 72 3.34 13.00 -2.51
CA ALA A 72 4.35 11.95 -2.29
C ALA A 72 5.04 12.03 -0.93
N PRO A 73 5.60 13.18 -0.47
CA PRO A 73 6.22 13.24 0.86
C PRO A 73 5.21 13.03 1.99
N HIS A 74 3.97 13.46 1.83
CA HIS A 74 2.92 13.22 2.82
C HIS A 74 2.55 11.73 2.88
N TYR A 75 2.55 11.07 1.74
CA TYR A 75 2.28 9.63 1.66
C TYR A 75 3.38 8.83 2.35
N GLU A 76 4.63 9.22 2.17
CA GLU A 76 5.78 8.63 2.88
C GLU A 76 5.62 8.76 4.40
N GLN A 77 5.23 9.95 4.87
CA GLN A 77 4.99 10.19 6.30
C GLN A 77 3.82 9.35 6.83
N ALA A 78 2.75 9.26 6.06
CA ALA A 78 1.60 8.44 6.41
C ALA A 78 1.99 6.97 6.52
N ALA A 79 2.84 6.48 5.62
CA ALA A 79 3.33 5.11 5.64
C ALA A 79 4.06 4.81 6.95
N ALA A 80 4.92 5.73 7.41
CA ALA A 80 5.65 5.56 8.67
C ALA A 80 4.70 5.41 9.87
N SER A 81 3.55 6.09 9.83
CA SER A 81 2.55 6.01 10.90
C SER A 81 1.65 4.78 10.78
N LEU A 82 1.38 4.32 9.58
CA LEU A 82 0.46 3.19 9.32
C LEU A 82 1.14 1.83 9.39
N GLU A 83 2.42 1.75 9.04
CA GLU A 83 3.17 0.51 9.12
C GLU A 83 3.49 0.18 10.58
N PRO A 84 3.54 -1.10 10.96
CA PRO A 84 3.33 -2.31 10.15
C PRO A 84 1.88 -2.80 10.10
N ALA A 85 0.93 -2.07 10.66
CA ALA A 85 -0.47 -2.48 10.71
C ALA A 85 -1.14 -2.50 9.33
N VAL A 86 -0.65 -1.65 8.41
CA VAL A 86 -1.16 -1.50 7.05
C VAL A 86 0.00 -1.64 6.07
N ARG A 87 -0.20 -2.39 5.00
CA ARG A 87 0.72 -2.38 3.85
C ARG A 87 0.43 -1.12 3.04
N VAL A 88 1.42 -0.27 2.85
CA VAL A 88 1.28 0.96 2.07
C VAL A 88 1.98 0.79 0.72
N ALA A 89 1.27 1.03 -0.37
CA ALA A 89 1.73 0.73 -1.72
C ALA A 89 1.39 1.85 -2.69
N LYS A 90 1.99 1.80 -3.88
CA LYS A 90 1.76 2.74 -4.98
C LYS A 90 1.61 1.97 -6.28
N VAL A 91 0.75 2.44 -7.16
CA VAL A 91 0.63 1.94 -8.53
C VAL A 91 0.79 3.13 -9.48
N ASP A 92 1.84 3.11 -10.30
CA ASP A 92 2.05 4.06 -11.38
C ASP A 92 1.13 3.67 -12.55
N THR A 93 0.06 4.43 -12.75
CA THR A 93 -0.95 4.10 -13.76
C THR A 93 -0.43 4.27 -15.19
N GLU A 94 0.68 4.98 -15.38
CA GLU A 94 1.31 5.10 -16.70
C GLU A 94 2.09 3.83 -17.04
N SER A 95 2.85 3.30 -16.09
CA SER A 95 3.59 2.04 -16.26
C SER A 95 2.69 0.81 -16.19
N GLU A 96 1.61 0.89 -15.41
CA GLU A 96 0.68 -0.20 -15.14
C GLU A 96 -0.75 0.20 -15.54
N PRO A 97 -1.01 0.45 -16.84
CA PRO A 97 -2.33 0.93 -17.27
C PRO A 97 -3.44 -0.08 -17.03
N ASP A 98 -3.13 -1.38 -17.05
CA ASP A 98 -4.12 -2.42 -16.82
C ASP A 98 -4.64 -2.40 -15.37
N LEU A 99 -3.79 -2.08 -14.41
CA LEU A 99 -4.21 -1.96 -13.01
C LEU A 99 -5.12 -0.75 -12.81
N GLY A 100 -4.80 0.38 -13.44
CA GLY A 100 -5.67 1.56 -13.41
C GLY A 100 -7.04 1.27 -14.02
N ALA A 101 -7.07 0.56 -15.14
CA ALA A 101 -8.31 0.17 -15.82
C ALA A 101 -9.12 -0.83 -15.00
N ARG A 102 -8.45 -1.81 -14.39
CA ARG A 102 -9.07 -2.85 -13.57
C ARG A 102 -9.88 -2.26 -12.42
N TYR A 103 -9.39 -1.19 -11.80
CA TYR A 103 -10.07 -0.52 -10.70
C TYR A 103 -10.80 0.76 -11.13
N ASN A 104 -10.91 0.98 -12.44
CA ASN A 104 -11.64 2.10 -12.99
C ASN A 104 -11.18 3.44 -12.40
N ILE A 105 -9.86 3.65 -12.36
CA ILE A 105 -9.26 4.87 -11.84
C ILE A 105 -9.45 5.98 -12.88
N ARG A 106 -10.24 7.00 -12.55
CA ARG A 106 -10.58 8.10 -13.46
C ARG A 106 -9.86 9.39 -13.14
N SER A 107 -9.35 9.52 -11.92
CA SER A 107 -8.58 10.70 -11.49
C SER A 107 -7.42 10.24 -10.62
N ILE A 108 -6.36 11.05 -10.62
CA ILE A 108 -5.16 10.78 -9.82
C ILE A 108 -4.74 12.06 -9.08
N PRO A 109 -4.21 11.95 -7.86
CA PRO A 109 -4.08 10.70 -7.09
C PRO A 109 -5.43 10.18 -6.61
N THR A 110 -5.55 8.87 -6.51
CA THR A 110 -6.69 8.21 -5.86
C THR A 110 -6.14 7.19 -4.88
N LEU A 111 -6.57 7.29 -3.63
CA LEU A 111 -6.25 6.29 -2.61
C LEU A 111 -7.35 5.25 -2.59
N ALA A 112 -6.97 3.97 -2.61
CA ALA A 112 -7.90 2.86 -2.45
C ALA A 112 -7.41 1.97 -1.31
N LEU A 113 -8.32 1.56 -0.44
CA LEU A 113 -8.01 0.67 0.67
C LEU A 113 -8.62 -0.70 0.39
N PHE A 114 -7.78 -1.73 0.49
CA PHE A 114 -8.16 -3.12 0.25
C PHE A 114 -8.13 -3.91 1.55
N ARG A 115 -9.13 -4.77 1.74
CA ARG A 115 -9.15 -5.75 2.83
C ARG A 115 -9.58 -7.09 2.26
N ASN A 116 -8.82 -8.14 2.57
CA ASN A 116 -9.10 -9.49 2.08
C ASN A 116 -9.26 -9.54 0.56
N GLY A 117 -8.41 -8.79 -0.14
CA GLY A 117 -8.41 -8.73 -1.60
C GLY A 117 -9.49 -7.85 -2.23
N ARG A 118 -10.30 -7.17 -1.44
CA ARG A 118 -11.41 -6.33 -1.93
C ARG A 118 -11.18 -4.86 -1.61
N GLU A 119 -11.48 -4.00 -2.56
CA GLU A 119 -11.52 -2.56 -2.33
C GLU A 119 -12.70 -2.23 -1.41
N VAL A 120 -12.42 -1.66 -0.23
CA VAL A 120 -13.44 -1.33 0.77
C VAL A 120 -13.69 0.17 0.88
N ALA A 121 -12.76 1.00 0.42
CA ALA A 121 -12.92 2.46 0.46
C ALA A 121 -12.04 3.10 -0.60
N ARG A 122 -12.43 4.31 -1.03
CA ARG A 122 -11.70 5.07 -2.05
C ARG A 122 -11.83 6.56 -1.77
N GLN A 123 -10.74 7.29 -1.95
CA GLN A 123 -10.69 8.74 -1.79
C GLN A 123 -9.86 9.35 -2.90
N ALA A 124 -10.47 10.21 -3.72
CA ALA A 124 -9.77 10.93 -4.78
C ALA A 124 -9.21 12.24 -4.26
N GLY A 125 -8.10 12.68 -4.83
CA GLY A 125 -7.48 13.97 -4.55
C GLY A 125 -6.32 13.90 -3.58
N ALA A 126 -5.46 14.92 -3.64
CA ALA A 126 -4.29 15.01 -2.77
C ALA A 126 -4.71 15.33 -1.33
N MET A 127 -4.01 14.69 -0.36
CA MET A 127 -4.26 14.85 1.06
C MET A 127 -2.95 14.99 1.80
N GLY A 128 -2.95 15.69 2.94
CA GLY A 128 -1.82 15.73 3.84
C GLY A 128 -1.67 14.45 4.64
N ALA A 129 -0.49 14.23 5.22
CA ALA A 129 -0.17 12.99 5.94
C ALA A 129 -1.18 12.68 7.05
N GLY A 130 -1.53 13.66 7.88
CA GLY A 130 -2.49 13.47 8.98
C GLY A 130 -3.87 13.07 8.47
N ASP A 131 -4.32 13.67 7.38
CA ASP A 131 -5.62 13.36 6.78
C ASP A 131 -5.63 11.95 6.20
N ILE A 132 -4.54 11.54 5.56
CA ILE A 132 -4.42 10.17 5.04
C ILE A 132 -4.54 9.15 6.18
N VAL A 133 -3.79 9.35 7.25
CA VAL A 133 -3.81 8.45 8.41
C VAL A 133 -5.19 8.37 9.03
N ARG A 134 -5.83 9.52 9.24
CA ARG A 134 -7.18 9.56 9.82
C ARG A 134 -8.20 8.86 8.93
N TRP A 135 -8.13 9.11 7.63
CA TRP A 135 -9.04 8.47 6.68
C TRP A 135 -8.89 6.95 6.68
N VAL A 136 -7.65 6.47 6.64
CA VAL A 136 -7.40 5.02 6.67
C VAL A 136 -7.92 4.39 7.96
N ARG A 137 -7.58 4.98 9.11
CA ARG A 137 -7.98 4.44 10.41
C ARG A 137 -9.49 4.43 10.59
N ALA A 138 -10.19 5.37 9.98
CA ALA A 138 -11.66 5.40 10.03
C ALA A 138 -12.30 4.25 9.25
N GLN A 139 -11.58 3.64 8.31
CA GLN A 139 -12.07 2.51 7.51
C GLN A 139 -11.75 1.14 8.12
N LEU A 140 -10.86 1.10 9.11
CA LEU A 140 -10.41 -0.17 9.70
C LEU A 140 -11.32 -0.71 10.80
#